data_256313ac0d9d82d296ba5938ab14b65f
#
_entry.id   256313ac0d9d82d296ba5938ab14b65f
#
_cell.length_a   1.000
_cell.length_b   1.000
_cell.length_c   1.000
_cell.angle_alpha   90.00
_cell.angle_beta   90.00
_cell.angle_gamma   90.00
#
_symmetry.space_group_name_H-M   'P 1'
#
loop_
_entity.id
_entity.type
_entity.pdbx_description
1 polymer ?
#
loop_
_entity_poly.entity_id
_entity_poly.type
_entity_poly.pdbx_seq_one_letter_code
_entity_poly.pdbx_strand_id
1 'polypeptide(L)'
;MPSRDLPRFLVAAAATAFVAWNAAASSPSADAMFHGGAAHTGVYAASGPAPQGRLKWRFRTAGEIVSSPAISAGTVYIGSADHQLYALDLATGALRWKFETKGRVSSSPAVVGGVVYVGSYDGSLYAVDAARGTLKWKFDTEGERRFAAPHLHGAEPRNEVMPDVFDFFLSSPVVVDGLVYFGSGDRHVYALNAADGTLRWKLATRDVVHASPAVVDGALYIGDWDSTLYALDARTGAERWRFQAGRDPDIHNQQGFQSSPAVADGLVFVGCRDAKLYAIDAKTGVQRWAHDAKGSWVIGTPAVRDGHVYASTSDTGLFMAFDERTGAPQFSIDYKHWPMFSSPALAGRYAYIGSHLGKLLAIDVATGRQAWSFDTDAATRAGRRWIKPDGSPKGEDAYGDFFYDKMITGTYALMSAGSVLSSPAVADGVVVFGSMDGNVYALK
;
A
#
# COMPACT_ATOMS: atom_id res chain seq x y z
N MET A 1 16.35 53.73 81.72
CA MET A 1 17.05 52.74 80.91
C MET A 1 16.20 52.52 79.68
N PRO A 2 16.70 52.80 78.51
CA PRO A 2 15.87 52.88 77.31
C PRO A 2 15.64 51.54 76.61
N SER A 3 14.40 51.34 76.15
CA SER A 3 13.94 50.26 75.30
C SER A 3 14.51 50.43 73.93
N ARG A 4 15.07 49.37 73.37
CA ARG A 4 15.52 49.32 71.93
C ARG A 4 14.43 48.76 71.07
N ASP A 5 13.96 49.59 70.13
CA ASP A 5 13.08 49.23 68.98
C ASP A 5 13.88 48.41 68.00
N LEU A 6 13.33 47.24 67.57
CA LEU A 6 13.79 46.47 66.41
C LEU A 6 12.92 46.79 65.18
N PRO A 7 13.51 46.95 64.02
CA PRO A 7 12.76 47.27 62.83
C PRO A 7 12.04 46.03 62.26
N ARG A 8 10.76 46.24 61.82
CA ARG A 8 9.95 45.27 61.13
C ARG A 8 10.42 45.21 59.68
N PHE A 9 10.94 44.08 59.27
CA PHE A 9 11.17 43.75 57.80
C PHE A 9 9.85 43.38 57.15
N LEU A 10 9.45 44.17 56.16
CA LEU A 10 8.39 43.86 55.19
C LEU A 10 8.92 42.75 54.25
N VAL A 11 8.36 41.55 54.30
CA VAL A 11 8.60 40.50 53.30
C VAL A 11 7.62 40.77 52.14
N ALA A 12 8.15 41.27 51.02
CA ALA A 12 7.41 41.34 49.78
C ALA A 12 7.31 39.95 49.18
N ALA A 13 6.10 39.37 49.14
CA ALA A 13 5.83 38.14 48.42
C ALA A 13 5.81 38.42 46.92
N ALA A 14 6.83 38.01 46.18
CA ALA A 14 6.83 37.97 44.74
C ALA A 14 5.92 36.81 44.25
N ALA A 15 4.77 37.15 43.70
CA ALA A 15 3.90 36.22 43.02
C ALA A 15 4.53 35.85 41.66
N THR A 16 5.19 34.73 41.57
CA THR A 16 5.61 34.13 40.28
C THR A 16 4.40 33.59 39.57
N ALA A 17 3.95 34.32 38.54
CA ALA A 17 2.93 33.82 37.59
C ALA A 17 3.55 32.68 36.78
N PHE A 18 3.17 31.43 37.08
CA PHE A 18 3.39 30.30 36.19
C PHE A 18 2.51 30.48 34.96
N VAL A 19 3.08 30.92 33.86
CA VAL A 19 2.46 30.77 32.54
C VAL A 19 2.50 29.28 32.21
N ALA A 20 1.38 28.60 32.42
CA ALA A 20 1.20 27.26 31.92
C ALA A 20 1.18 27.34 30.38
N TRP A 21 2.29 26.96 29.77
CA TRP A 21 2.33 26.71 28.33
C TRP A 21 1.50 25.43 28.09
N ASN A 22 0.23 25.63 27.76
CA ASN A 22 -0.56 24.55 27.17
C ASN A 22 0.13 24.18 25.86
N ALA A 23 0.97 23.16 25.89
CA ALA A 23 1.29 22.40 24.69
C ALA A 23 -0.04 21.84 24.21
N ALA A 24 -0.66 22.49 23.22
CA ALA A 24 -1.74 21.90 22.48
C ALA A 24 -1.19 20.53 22.00
N ALA A 25 -1.76 19.45 22.54
CA ALA A 25 -1.53 18.14 21.99
C ALA A 25 -1.86 18.28 20.50
N SER A 26 -0.85 18.17 19.64
CA SER A 26 -1.04 18.11 18.21
C SER A 26 -2.04 16.99 17.97
N SER A 27 -3.21 17.35 17.43
CA SER A 27 -4.13 16.35 16.90
C SER A 27 -3.31 15.39 16.05
N PRO A 28 -3.52 14.05 16.16
CA PRO A 28 -2.78 13.11 15.34
C PRO A 28 -2.87 13.60 13.90
N SER A 29 -1.73 13.61 13.19
CA SER A 29 -1.61 14.14 11.83
C SER A 29 -2.78 13.63 11.01
N ALA A 30 -3.57 14.55 10.45
CA ALA A 30 -4.71 14.22 9.58
C ALA A 30 -4.24 13.61 8.25
N ASP A 31 -2.94 13.51 8.06
CA ASP A 31 -2.29 12.99 6.86
C ASP A 31 -2.40 11.46 6.79
N ALA A 32 -2.74 10.95 5.61
CA ALA A 32 -2.88 9.52 5.35
C ALA A 32 -2.29 9.19 3.98
N MET A 33 -1.48 8.16 3.91
CA MET A 33 -0.85 7.68 2.68
C MET A 33 -0.92 6.16 2.62
N PHE A 34 -0.65 5.60 1.46
CA PHE A 34 -0.57 4.16 1.26
C PHE A 34 0.28 3.51 2.35
N HIS A 35 -0.19 2.38 2.85
CA HIS A 35 0.52 1.50 3.79
C HIS A 35 1.04 2.21 5.06
N GLY A 36 0.21 3.10 5.63
CA GLY A 36 0.45 3.72 6.94
C GLY A 36 1.35 4.95 6.96
N GLY A 37 1.79 5.48 5.79
CA GLY A 37 2.57 6.72 5.72
C GLY A 37 3.76 6.66 4.77
N ALA A 38 4.62 7.67 4.79
CA ALA A 38 5.71 7.83 3.82
C ALA A 38 6.77 6.72 3.85
N ALA A 39 6.95 6.04 4.98
CA ALA A 39 7.88 4.93 5.14
C ALA A 39 7.28 3.56 4.77
N HIS A 40 5.99 3.48 4.50
CA HIS A 40 5.25 2.26 4.16
C HIS A 40 5.41 1.12 5.18
N THR A 41 5.50 1.41 6.46
CA THR A 41 5.67 0.37 7.50
C THR A 41 4.43 -0.49 7.73
N GLY A 42 3.28 -0.12 7.16
CA GLY A 42 2.03 -0.84 7.35
C GLY A 42 1.41 -0.69 8.75
N VAL A 43 1.94 0.21 9.57
CA VAL A 43 1.51 0.40 10.95
C VAL A 43 0.44 1.49 11.05
N TYR A 44 -0.68 1.14 11.66
CA TYR A 44 -1.80 2.03 11.91
C TYR A 44 -2.01 2.22 13.41
N ALA A 45 -2.41 3.42 13.82
CA ALA A 45 -2.72 3.69 15.21
C ALA A 45 -3.88 2.79 15.70
N ALA A 46 -3.66 2.09 16.81
CA ALA A 46 -4.69 1.28 17.45
C ALA A 46 -5.59 2.19 18.29
N SER A 47 -6.46 2.96 17.64
CA SER A 47 -7.50 3.75 18.29
C SER A 47 -8.82 2.96 18.36
N GLY A 48 -9.45 2.92 19.53
CA GLY A 48 -10.69 2.17 19.72
C GLY A 48 -10.52 0.66 19.94
N PRO A 49 -11.63 -0.09 20.04
CA PRO A 49 -11.60 -1.54 20.21
C PRO A 49 -11.13 -2.22 18.93
N ALA A 50 -10.41 -3.34 19.07
CA ALA A 50 -9.95 -4.12 17.93
C ALA A 50 -11.14 -4.64 17.10
N PRO A 51 -11.12 -4.50 15.76
CA PRO A 51 -12.16 -5.05 14.87
C PRO A 51 -12.36 -6.55 15.06
N GLN A 52 -13.62 -7.00 15.05
CA GLN A 52 -14.01 -8.40 15.24
C GLN A 52 -14.52 -9.08 13.96
N GLY A 53 -14.29 -8.46 12.81
CA GLY A 53 -14.73 -8.99 11.52
C GLY A 53 -16.22 -8.85 11.23
N ARG A 54 -16.93 -8.00 11.97
CA ARG A 54 -18.36 -7.74 11.73
C ARG A 54 -18.53 -6.58 10.76
N LEU A 55 -19.36 -6.79 9.72
CA LEU A 55 -19.68 -5.73 8.77
C LEU A 55 -20.31 -4.53 9.50
N LYS A 56 -19.70 -3.35 9.33
CA LYS A 56 -20.22 -2.08 9.80
C LYS A 56 -21.05 -1.41 8.70
N TRP A 57 -20.46 -1.28 7.53
CA TRP A 57 -21.10 -0.81 6.31
C TRP A 57 -20.38 -1.32 5.07
N ARG A 58 -21.04 -1.25 3.93
CA ARG A 58 -20.46 -1.41 2.61
C ARG A 58 -20.99 -0.33 1.67
N PHE A 59 -20.15 0.05 0.72
CA PHE A 59 -20.50 1.00 -0.34
C PHE A 59 -20.18 0.38 -1.70
N ARG A 60 -21.15 0.42 -2.62
CA ARG A 60 -21.02 -0.15 -3.97
C ARG A 60 -20.55 0.92 -4.95
N THR A 61 -19.46 0.66 -5.68
CA THR A 61 -19.01 1.41 -6.85
C THR A 61 -19.47 0.72 -8.13
N ALA A 62 -19.27 1.35 -9.30
CA ALA A 62 -19.61 0.73 -10.58
C ALA A 62 -18.46 -0.08 -11.20
N GLY A 63 -17.28 -0.11 -10.57
CA GLY A 63 -16.09 -0.86 -11.02
C GLY A 63 -15.41 -1.63 -9.90
N GLU A 64 -14.46 -2.47 -10.26
CA GLU A 64 -13.60 -3.19 -9.33
C GLU A 64 -12.72 -2.22 -8.52
N ILE A 65 -12.29 -2.62 -7.32
CA ILE A 65 -11.46 -1.80 -6.47
C ILE A 65 -10.15 -2.51 -6.18
N VAL A 66 -9.08 -1.97 -6.77
CA VAL A 66 -7.67 -2.36 -6.51
C VAL A 66 -7.00 -1.36 -5.58
N SER A 67 -7.38 -0.09 -5.67
CA SER A 67 -6.91 1.00 -4.81
C SER A 67 -7.05 0.66 -3.33
N SER A 68 -6.05 1.02 -2.53
CA SER A 68 -6.12 0.90 -1.06
C SER A 68 -6.68 2.20 -0.46
N PRO A 69 -7.50 2.12 0.60
CA PRO A 69 -8.10 3.30 1.19
C PRO A 69 -7.08 4.14 1.95
N ALA A 70 -7.19 5.47 1.87
CA ALA A 70 -6.60 6.42 2.80
C ALA A 70 -7.69 6.96 3.72
N ILE A 71 -7.44 6.96 5.03
CA ILE A 71 -8.42 7.42 6.04
C ILE A 71 -7.87 8.66 6.72
N SER A 72 -8.54 9.79 6.53
CA SER A 72 -8.14 11.06 7.13
C SER A 72 -9.36 11.82 7.64
N ALA A 73 -9.28 12.35 8.85
CA ALA A 73 -10.33 13.15 9.48
C ALA A 73 -11.75 12.57 9.34
N GLY A 74 -11.91 11.25 9.59
CA GLY A 74 -13.20 10.55 9.50
C GLY A 74 -13.74 10.38 8.08
N THR A 75 -12.89 10.53 7.06
CA THR A 75 -13.21 10.31 5.65
C THR A 75 -12.34 9.21 5.08
N VAL A 76 -12.94 8.29 4.34
CA VAL A 76 -12.27 7.25 3.54
C VAL A 76 -12.17 7.74 2.10
N TYR A 77 -10.95 7.79 1.56
CA TYR A 77 -10.69 8.11 0.16
C TYR A 77 -10.23 6.84 -0.54
N ILE A 78 -10.82 6.51 -1.70
CA ILE A 78 -10.50 5.27 -2.43
C ILE A 78 -10.82 5.42 -3.91
N GLY A 79 -9.95 4.89 -4.76
CA GLY A 79 -10.13 4.84 -6.21
C GLY A 79 -10.90 3.60 -6.67
N SER A 80 -11.52 3.67 -7.84
CA SER A 80 -12.24 2.56 -8.46
C SER A 80 -11.96 2.49 -9.97
N ALA A 81 -12.14 1.31 -10.53
CA ALA A 81 -12.02 1.07 -11.97
C ALA A 81 -13.12 1.74 -12.80
N ASP A 82 -14.15 2.30 -12.18
CA ASP A 82 -15.18 3.12 -12.81
C ASP A 82 -14.75 4.57 -13.06
N HIS A 83 -13.45 4.85 -12.98
CA HIS A 83 -12.82 6.16 -13.19
C HIS A 83 -13.11 7.19 -12.09
N GLN A 84 -13.60 6.77 -10.93
CA GLN A 84 -13.93 7.68 -9.83
C GLN A 84 -12.96 7.53 -8.65
N LEU A 85 -12.62 8.67 -8.06
CA LEU A 85 -12.13 8.75 -6.69
C LEU A 85 -13.32 9.06 -5.78
N TYR A 86 -13.53 8.23 -4.77
CA TYR A 86 -14.62 8.37 -3.81
C TYR A 86 -14.14 8.90 -2.47
N ALA A 87 -14.93 9.76 -1.84
CA ALA A 87 -14.80 10.13 -0.44
C ALA A 87 -16.06 9.69 0.31
N LEU A 88 -15.87 8.81 1.28
CA LEU A 88 -16.94 8.22 2.08
C LEU A 88 -16.79 8.60 3.55
N ASP A 89 -17.90 8.73 4.25
CA ASP A 89 -17.91 8.90 5.70
C ASP A 89 -17.47 7.61 6.40
N LEU A 90 -16.44 7.64 7.24
CA LEU A 90 -15.90 6.46 7.93
C LEU A 90 -16.92 5.82 8.89
N ALA A 91 -17.79 6.63 9.51
CA ALA A 91 -18.73 6.13 10.49
C ALA A 91 -19.93 5.40 9.84
N THR A 92 -20.39 5.87 8.67
CA THR A 92 -21.64 5.46 8.05
C THR A 92 -21.52 4.83 6.67
N GLY A 93 -20.40 5.04 5.97
CA GLY A 93 -20.21 4.68 4.57
C GLY A 93 -20.94 5.59 3.57
N ALA A 94 -21.54 6.68 4.04
CA ALA A 94 -22.25 7.62 3.16
C ALA A 94 -21.27 8.33 2.22
N LEU A 95 -21.69 8.50 0.97
CA LEU A 95 -20.94 9.26 -0.02
C LEU A 95 -20.89 10.74 0.39
N ARG A 96 -19.70 11.30 0.56
CA ARG A 96 -19.47 12.74 0.76
C ARG A 96 -19.34 13.45 -0.59
N TRP A 97 -18.47 12.93 -1.45
CA TRP A 97 -18.28 13.37 -2.82
C TRP A 97 -17.58 12.29 -3.66
N LYS A 98 -17.59 12.46 -4.97
CA LYS A 98 -16.78 11.71 -5.92
C LYS A 98 -16.17 12.65 -6.95
N PHE A 99 -14.98 12.28 -7.47
CA PHE A 99 -14.24 13.02 -8.48
C PHE A 99 -13.96 12.10 -9.66
N GLU A 100 -14.26 12.55 -10.88
CA GLU A 100 -14.09 11.79 -12.10
C GLU A 100 -12.73 12.06 -12.75
N THR A 101 -12.03 10.98 -13.11
CA THR A 101 -10.85 10.96 -13.98
C THR A 101 -11.21 10.36 -15.34
N LYS A 102 -10.26 10.35 -16.30
CA LYS A 102 -10.51 9.77 -17.62
C LYS A 102 -10.10 8.30 -17.74
N GLY A 103 -9.51 7.72 -16.71
CA GLY A 103 -9.04 6.34 -16.63
C GLY A 103 -9.37 5.69 -15.31
N ARG A 104 -9.10 4.39 -15.18
CA ARG A 104 -9.25 3.65 -13.92
C ARG A 104 -8.38 4.27 -12.83
N VAL A 105 -8.89 4.34 -11.61
CA VAL A 105 -8.15 4.85 -10.44
C VAL A 105 -7.69 3.67 -9.60
N SER A 106 -6.55 3.05 -9.99
CA SER A 106 -5.93 1.92 -9.26
C SER A 106 -4.85 2.37 -8.27
N SER A 107 -4.37 3.61 -8.37
CA SER A 107 -3.50 4.25 -7.39
C SER A 107 -4.23 4.42 -6.05
N SER A 108 -3.51 4.24 -4.94
CA SER A 108 -4.05 4.53 -3.61
C SER A 108 -3.87 6.02 -3.30
N PRO A 109 -4.90 6.71 -2.77
CA PRO A 109 -4.81 8.14 -2.50
C PRO A 109 -3.81 8.46 -1.38
N ALA A 110 -3.12 9.61 -1.49
CA ALA A 110 -2.45 10.27 -0.38
C ALA A 110 -3.23 11.52 0.02
N VAL A 111 -3.44 11.71 1.32
CA VAL A 111 -4.16 12.86 1.86
C VAL A 111 -3.21 13.64 2.76
N VAL A 112 -2.82 14.84 2.36
CA VAL A 112 -1.88 15.68 3.11
C VAL A 112 -2.32 17.13 3.04
N GLY A 113 -2.38 17.80 4.18
CA GLY A 113 -2.71 19.23 4.24
C GLY A 113 -4.08 19.58 3.62
N GLY A 114 -5.08 18.68 3.68
CA GLY A 114 -6.40 18.89 3.10
C GLY A 114 -6.47 18.73 1.58
N VAL A 115 -5.47 18.10 0.97
CA VAL A 115 -5.42 17.77 -0.46
C VAL A 115 -5.31 16.26 -0.63
N VAL A 116 -6.09 15.70 -1.55
CA VAL A 116 -6.00 14.29 -1.98
C VAL A 116 -5.21 14.23 -3.27
N TYR A 117 -4.13 13.46 -3.28
CA TYR A 117 -3.32 13.19 -4.46
C TYR A 117 -3.57 11.77 -4.93
N VAL A 118 -3.79 11.57 -6.23
CA VAL A 118 -4.10 10.24 -6.79
C VAL A 118 -3.73 10.16 -8.25
N GLY A 119 -3.13 9.02 -8.66
CA GLY A 119 -2.83 8.69 -10.05
C GLY A 119 -4.00 7.98 -10.74
N SER A 120 -4.11 8.13 -12.04
CA SER A 120 -5.10 7.47 -12.89
C SER A 120 -4.44 6.84 -14.12
N TYR A 121 -5.05 5.77 -14.65
CA TYR A 121 -4.62 5.14 -15.91
C TYR A 121 -4.78 6.05 -17.14
N ASP A 122 -5.33 7.26 -16.99
CA ASP A 122 -5.28 8.27 -18.06
C ASP A 122 -3.92 8.97 -18.17
N GLY A 123 -2.93 8.56 -17.37
CA GLY A 123 -1.59 9.10 -17.35
C GLY A 123 -1.45 10.40 -16.57
N SER A 124 -2.36 10.69 -15.66
CA SER A 124 -2.35 11.94 -14.90
C SER A 124 -2.29 11.70 -13.39
N LEU A 125 -1.57 12.58 -12.70
CA LEU A 125 -1.67 12.76 -11.26
C LEU A 125 -2.60 13.95 -10.97
N TYR A 126 -3.58 13.72 -10.10
CA TYR A 126 -4.57 14.72 -9.69
C TYR A 126 -4.36 15.15 -8.25
N ALA A 127 -4.50 16.43 -7.97
CA ALA A 127 -4.64 17.01 -6.64
C ALA A 127 -6.05 17.57 -6.49
N VAL A 128 -6.79 17.03 -5.52
CA VAL A 128 -8.21 17.31 -5.29
C VAL A 128 -8.41 17.85 -3.89
N ASP A 129 -9.25 18.87 -3.73
CA ASP A 129 -9.63 19.40 -2.40
C ASP A 129 -10.32 18.30 -1.59
N ALA A 130 -9.77 17.95 -0.44
CA ALA A 130 -10.25 16.82 0.36
C ALA A 130 -11.67 17.03 0.93
N ALA A 131 -12.06 18.28 1.18
CA ALA A 131 -13.38 18.60 1.73
C ALA A 131 -14.46 18.68 0.64
N ARG A 132 -14.11 19.17 -0.57
CA ARG A 132 -15.07 19.51 -1.62
C ARG A 132 -15.06 18.56 -2.81
N GLY A 133 -14.00 17.78 -3.01
CA GLY A 133 -13.84 16.94 -4.21
C GLY A 133 -13.59 17.74 -5.48
N THR A 134 -13.12 18.99 -5.39
CA THR A 134 -12.83 19.86 -6.55
C THR A 134 -11.37 19.79 -6.94
N LEU A 135 -11.08 19.82 -8.25
CA LEU A 135 -9.72 19.83 -8.78
C LEU A 135 -8.96 21.07 -8.30
N LYS A 136 -7.76 20.90 -7.77
CA LYS A 136 -6.81 21.98 -7.48
C LYS A 136 -5.81 22.13 -8.62
N TRP A 137 -5.16 21.05 -8.99
CA TRP A 137 -4.27 20.96 -10.15
C TRP A 137 -4.18 19.54 -10.68
N LYS A 138 -3.66 19.39 -11.88
CA LYS A 138 -3.39 18.12 -12.56
C LYS A 138 -2.02 18.22 -13.24
N PHE A 139 -1.30 17.11 -13.23
CA PHE A 139 -0.06 16.92 -13.96
C PHE A 139 -0.19 15.73 -14.90
N ASP A 140 0.08 15.92 -16.18
CA ASP A 140 0.07 14.86 -17.19
C ASP A 140 1.49 14.30 -17.36
N THR A 141 1.64 12.97 -17.22
CA THR A 141 2.87 12.24 -17.53
C THR A 141 2.99 12.01 -19.04
N GLU A 142 3.97 11.26 -19.49
CA GLU A 142 4.11 10.89 -20.91
C GLU A 142 3.19 9.71 -21.32
N GLY A 143 2.22 9.38 -20.48
CA GLY A 143 1.20 8.35 -20.70
C GLY A 143 1.43 7.09 -19.86
N GLU A 144 0.34 6.53 -19.36
CA GLU A 144 0.38 5.33 -18.51
C GLU A 144 0.31 4.06 -19.36
N ARG A 145 1.11 3.05 -19.03
CA ARG A 145 1.11 1.74 -19.69
C ARG A 145 1.51 0.65 -18.70
N ARG A 146 1.01 -0.56 -18.93
CA ARG A 146 1.43 -1.74 -18.19
C ARG A 146 2.80 -2.22 -18.65
N PHE A 147 3.48 -2.97 -17.81
CA PHE A 147 4.62 -3.78 -18.23
C PHE A 147 4.16 -4.72 -19.36
N ALA A 148 4.94 -4.79 -20.42
CA ALA A 148 4.64 -5.60 -21.58
C ALA A 148 5.90 -6.22 -22.17
N ALA A 149 5.83 -7.51 -22.50
CA ALA A 149 6.91 -8.26 -23.11
C ALA A 149 6.37 -9.36 -24.02
N PRO A 150 7.16 -9.92 -24.94
CA PRO A 150 6.80 -11.14 -25.64
C PRO A 150 6.84 -12.36 -24.70
N HIS A 151 6.06 -13.38 -25.00
CA HIS A 151 6.06 -14.67 -24.29
C HIS A 151 5.85 -14.57 -22.76
N LEU A 152 5.10 -13.56 -22.30
CA LEU A 152 4.83 -13.35 -20.88
C LEU A 152 4.24 -14.61 -20.22
N HIS A 153 4.83 -15.05 -19.10
CA HIS A 153 4.42 -16.25 -18.35
C HIS A 153 4.40 -17.54 -19.19
N GLY A 154 5.13 -17.57 -20.30
CA GLY A 154 5.08 -18.67 -21.26
C GLY A 154 3.85 -18.67 -22.16
N ALA A 155 3.10 -17.58 -22.21
CA ALA A 155 1.88 -17.48 -23.02
C ALA A 155 2.17 -17.45 -24.52
N GLU A 156 1.26 -18.03 -25.29
CA GLU A 156 1.24 -17.97 -26.75
C GLU A 156 0.28 -16.84 -27.23
N PRO A 157 0.55 -16.20 -28.38
CA PRO A 157 1.67 -16.41 -29.32
C PRO A 157 3.01 -15.86 -28.78
N ARG A 158 4.08 -16.65 -28.92
CA ARG A 158 5.39 -16.39 -28.32
C ARG A 158 6.04 -15.05 -28.69
N ASN A 159 5.81 -14.58 -29.91
CA ASN A 159 6.48 -13.41 -30.47
C ASN A 159 5.67 -12.11 -30.36
N GLU A 160 4.47 -12.16 -29.80
CA GLU A 160 3.64 -10.98 -29.60
C GLU A 160 3.94 -10.31 -28.26
N VAL A 161 4.11 -8.99 -28.28
CA VAL A 161 4.28 -8.19 -27.07
C VAL A 161 2.91 -8.00 -26.42
N MET A 162 2.75 -8.48 -25.21
CA MET A 162 1.49 -8.48 -24.48
C MET A 162 1.64 -7.77 -23.13
N PRO A 163 0.65 -6.97 -22.69
CA PRO A 163 0.64 -6.40 -21.35
C PRO A 163 0.52 -7.49 -20.28
N ASP A 164 1.26 -7.36 -19.17
CA ASP A 164 1.17 -8.32 -18.07
C ASP A 164 -0.22 -8.26 -17.41
N VAL A 165 -0.87 -9.41 -17.32
CA VAL A 165 -2.23 -9.54 -16.75
C VAL A 165 -2.26 -9.30 -15.25
N PHE A 166 -1.11 -9.43 -14.58
CA PHE A 166 -0.95 -9.24 -13.14
C PHE A 166 -0.43 -7.84 -12.76
N ASP A 167 -0.21 -6.96 -13.75
CA ASP A 167 0.14 -5.57 -13.53
C ASP A 167 -1.13 -4.72 -13.31
N PHE A 168 -1.71 -4.83 -12.11
CA PHE A 168 -2.99 -4.17 -11.75
C PHE A 168 -2.83 -2.84 -11.07
N PHE A 169 -1.71 -2.67 -10.36
CA PHE A 169 -1.49 -1.53 -9.49
C PHE A 169 -0.93 -0.35 -10.27
N LEU A 170 -1.20 0.85 -9.80
CA LEU A 170 -0.47 2.05 -10.14
C LEU A 170 0.33 2.52 -8.94
N SER A 171 1.43 3.19 -9.19
CA SER A 171 2.18 3.86 -8.14
C SER A 171 1.27 4.80 -7.35
N SER A 172 1.29 4.66 -6.02
CA SER A 172 0.56 5.54 -5.12
C SER A 172 1.46 6.70 -4.73
N PRO A 173 0.96 7.95 -4.76
CA PRO A 173 1.77 9.11 -4.43
C PRO A 173 2.13 9.14 -2.95
N VAL A 174 3.33 9.64 -2.65
CA VAL A 174 3.80 9.97 -1.30
C VAL A 174 4.12 11.46 -1.23
N VAL A 175 3.71 12.11 -0.15
CA VAL A 175 3.89 13.56 0.03
C VAL A 175 4.73 13.82 1.26
N VAL A 176 5.92 14.41 1.05
CA VAL A 176 6.86 14.76 2.11
C VAL A 176 7.49 16.11 1.79
N ASP A 177 7.63 16.97 2.79
CA ASP A 177 8.30 18.28 2.70
C ASP A 177 7.83 19.15 1.53
N GLY A 178 6.52 19.12 1.24
CA GLY A 178 5.91 19.92 0.18
C GLY A 178 6.15 19.40 -1.23
N LEU A 179 6.67 18.18 -1.39
CA LEU A 179 6.83 17.49 -2.67
C LEU A 179 5.96 16.24 -2.73
N VAL A 180 5.42 15.98 -3.92
CA VAL A 180 4.69 14.74 -4.25
C VAL A 180 5.57 13.86 -5.11
N TYR A 181 5.77 12.61 -4.71
CA TYR A 181 6.58 11.62 -5.42
C TYR A 181 5.70 10.48 -5.91
N PHE A 182 5.93 10.01 -7.13
CA PHE A 182 5.24 8.84 -7.70
C PHE A 182 6.04 8.25 -8.87
N GLY A 183 5.79 6.99 -9.17
CA GLY A 183 6.23 6.32 -10.39
C GLY A 183 5.15 6.35 -11.46
N SER A 184 5.52 6.09 -12.71
CA SER A 184 4.60 6.02 -13.84
C SER A 184 4.98 4.92 -14.83
N GLY A 185 3.98 4.42 -15.55
CA GLY A 185 4.15 3.48 -16.64
C GLY A 185 4.88 4.07 -17.86
N ASP A 186 5.16 5.36 -17.87
CA ASP A 186 6.01 6.00 -18.87
C ASP A 186 7.52 5.84 -18.63
N ARG A 187 7.89 5.02 -17.60
CA ARG A 187 9.27 4.73 -17.18
C ARG A 187 9.97 5.91 -16.52
N HIS A 188 9.24 6.68 -15.74
CA HIS A 188 9.82 7.76 -14.94
C HIS A 188 9.37 7.70 -13.48
N VAL A 189 10.25 8.19 -12.62
CA VAL A 189 9.93 8.63 -11.26
C VAL A 189 9.83 10.14 -11.27
N TYR A 190 8.78 10.67 -10.68
CA TYR A 190 8.48 12.10 -10.65
C TYR A 190 8.52 12.67 -9.25
N ALA A 191 8.95 13.92 -9.13
CA ALA A 191 8.73 14.78 -7.97
C ALA A 191 8.12 16.11 -8.42
N LEU A 192 6.97 16.46 -7.83
CA LEU A 192 6.25 17.70 -8.12
C LEU A 192 6.11 18.53 -6.86
N ASN A 193 5.97 19.87 -7.01
CA ASN A 193 5.53 20.71 -5.91
C ASN A 193 4.08 20.33 -5.53
N ALA A 194 3.83 20.03 -4.27
CA ALA A 194 2.51 19.65 -3.77
C ALA A 194 1.47 20.80 -3.89
N ALA A 195 1.92 22.04 -3.85
CA ALA A 195 1.04 23.20 -3.88
C ALA A 195 0.41 23.47 -5.25
N ASP A 196 1.17 23.27 -6.33
CA ASP A 196 0.78 23.71 -7.68
C ASP A 196 1.01 22.68 -8.80
N GLY A 197 1.61 21.51 -8.47
CA GLY A 197 1.88 20.43 -9.43
C GLY A 197 3.04 20.71 -10.38
N THR A 198 3.84 21.75 -10.16
CA THR A 198 5.00 22.06 -11.02
C THR A 198 6.10 21.01 -10.83
N LEU A 199 6.71 20.58 -11.96
CA LEU A 199 7.77 19.57 -11.96
C LEU A 199 9.02 20.10 -11.24
N ARG A 200 9.52 19.34 -10.27
CA ARG A 200 10.80 19.59 -9.60
C ARG A 200 11.93 18.83 -10.24
N TRP A 201 11.73 17.52 -10.39
CA TRP A 201 12.64 16.65 -11.10
C TRP A 201 11.90 15.40 -11.61
N LYS A 202 12.46 14.73 -12.62
CA LYS A 202 12.09 13.39 -13.03
C LYS A 202 13.34 12.57 -13.31
N LEU A 203 13.25 11.27 -13.06
CA LEU A 203 14.31 10.29 -13.35
C LEU A 203 13.76 9.24 -14.31
N ALA A 204 14.44 9.01 -15.41
CA ALA A 204 14.13 7.90 -16.31
C ALA A 204 14.61 6.57 -15.70
N THR A 205 13.73 5.56 -15.69
CA THR A 205 14.01 4.20 -15.24
C THR A 205 14.14 3.26 -16.45
N ARG A 206 14.52 2.01 -16.20
CA ARG A 206 14.70 1.03 -17.27
C ARG A 206 13.37 0.46 -17.77
N ASP A 207 12.38 0.37 -16.89
CA ASP A 207 11.03 -0.08 -17.24
C ASP A 207 9.97 0.66 -16.43
N VAL A 208 8.69 0.30 -16.61
CA VAL A 208 7.56 0.92 -15.94
C VAL A 208 7.71 0.91 -14.41
N VAL A 209 7.16 1.90 -13.73
CA VAL A 209 7.29 2.08 -12.29
C VAL A 209 5.90 2.11 -11.66
N HIS A 210 5.41 0.97 -11.23
CA HIS A 210 4.11 0.84 -10.55
C HIS A 210 4.23 0.62 -9.04
N ALA A 211 5.44 0.30 -8.54
CA ALA A 211 5.72 0.38 -7.10
C ALA A 211 5.52 1.81 -6.59
N SER A 212 5.03 1.94 -5.36
CA SER A 212 4.89 3.24 -4.70
C SER A 212 6.19 3.63 -4.00
N PRO A 213 6.63 4.90 -4.06
CA PRO A 213 7.87 5.32 -3.42
C PRO A 213 7.75 5.36 -1.90
N ALA A 214 8.76 4.90 -1.17
CA ALA A 214 8.92 5.21 0.26
C ALA A 214 9.92 6.36 0.42
N VAL A 215 9.64 7.30 1.33
CA VAL A 215 10.50 8.46 1.60
C VAL A 215 10.82 8.55 3.08
N VAL A 216 12.11 8.42 3.42
CA VAL A 216 12.63 8.47 4.79
C VAL A 216 13.96 9.21 4.80
N ASP A 217 14.17 10.12 5.74
CA ASP A 217 15.41 10.86 5.97
C ASP A 217 16.01 11.47 4.69
N GLY A 218 15.14 12.05 3.84
CA GLY A 218 15.52 12.68 2.58
C GLY A 218 16.00 11.70 1.50
N ALA A 219 15.78 10.41 1.67
CA ALA A 219 15.97 9.38 0.65
C ALA A 219 14.62 8.87 0.14
N LEU A 220 14.50 8.70 -1.17
CA LEU A 220 13.37 8.07 -1.83
C LEU A 220 13.81 6.69 -2.33
N TYR A 221 13.01 5.67 -2.03
CA TYR A 221 13.23 4.28 -2.47
C TYR A 221 12.07 3.85 -3.36
N ILE A 222 12.36 3.28 -4.53
CA ILE A 222 11.35 2.85 -5.49
C ILE A 222 11.90 1.78 -6.43
N GLY A 223 11.08 0.80 -6.80
CA GLY A 223 11.45 -0.25 -7.73
C GLY A 223 10.79 -0.12 -9.09
N ASP A 224 11.44 -0.62 -10.16
CA ASP A 224 10.88 -0.73 -11.49
C ASP A 224 10.64 -2.20 -11.92
N TRP A 225 9.98 -2.38 -13.05
CA TRP A 225 9.70 -3.71 -13.60
C TRP A 225 10.93 -4.39 -14.25
N ASP A 226 12.06 -3.68 -14.44
CA ASP A 226 13.35 -4.29 -14.79
C ASP A 226 14.10 -4.85 -13.57
N SER A 227 13.41 -5.05 -12.44
CA SER A 227 13.99 -5.54 -11.18
C SER A 227 15.08 -4.66 -10.59
N THR A 228 15.05 -3.35 -10.84
CA THR A 228 15.97 -2.38 -10.24
C THR A 228 15.27 -1.61 -9.11
N LEU A 229 15.82 -1.68 -7.90
CA LEU A 229 15.46 -0.82 -6.79
C LEU A 229 16.41 0.37 -6.75
N TYR A 230 15.87 1.57 -6.77
CA TYR A 230 16.61 2.84 -6.71
C TYR A 230 16.50 3.45 -5.32
N ALA A 231 17.60 4.03 -4.85
CA ALA A 231 17.59 5.01 -3.78
C ALA A 231 18.03 6.36 -4.34
N LEU A 232 17.18 7.35 -4.20
CA LEU A 232 17.39 8.70 -4.75
C LEU A 232 17.45 9.71 -3.61
N ASP A 233 18.15 10.80 -3.83
CA ASP A 233 17.98 12.00 -3.02
C ASP A 233 16.58 12.58 -3.31
N ALA A 234 15.71 12.62 -2.30
CA ALA A 234 14.31 12.99 -2.49
C ALA A 234 14.15 14.42 -3.04
N ARG A 235 15.02 15.34 -2.66
CA ARG A 235 14.92 16.74 -3.07
C ARG A 235 15.43 17.01 -4.49
N THR A 236 16.44 16.26 -4.95
CA THR A 236 17.15 16.52 -6.21
C THR A 236 16.94 15.46 -7.27
N GLY A 237 16.48 14.26 -6.90
CA GLY A 237 16.38 13.10 -7.78
C GLY A 237 17.75 12.44 -8.09
N ALA A 238 18.83 12.90 -7.47
CA ALA A 238 20.14 12.31 -7.67
C ALA A 238 20.20 10.88 -7.11
N GLU A 239 20.69 9.95 -7.90
CA GLU A 239 20.85 8.57 -7.47
C GLU A 239 21.89 8.46 -6.37
N ARG A 240 21.54 7.82 -5.25
CA ARG A 240 22.46 7.48 -4.15
C ARG A 240 23.04 6.10 -4.35
N TRP A 241 22.18 5.14 -4.71
CA TRP A 241 22.55 3.76 -5.06
C TRP A 241 21.40 3.07 -5.80
N ARG A 242 21.72 1.95 -6.43
CA ARG A 242 20.73 1.01 -6.98
C ARG A 242 21.07 -0.42 -6.61
N PHE A 243 20.05 -1.26 -6.48
CA PHE A 243 20.14 -2.69 -6.24
C PHE A 243 19.42 -3.42 -7.37
N GLN A 244 20.07 -4.45 -7.94
CA GLN A 244 19.51 -5.28 -8.99
C GLN A 244 19.06 -6.61 -8.40
N ALA A 245 17.75 -6.91 -8.45
CA ALA A 245 17.20 -8.23 -8.15
C ALA A 245 17.26 -9.18 -9.36
N GLY A 246 16.73 -10.37 -9.20
CA GLY A 246 16.66 -11.37 -10.26
C GLY A 246 15.82 -10.93 -11.46
N ARG A 247 16.14 -11.50 -12.62
CA ARG A 247 15.45 -11.32 -13.89
C ARG A 247 15.19 -12.66 -14.54
N ASP A 248 14.11 -12.73 -15.28
CA ASP A 248 13.78 -13.84 -16.15
C ASP A 248 13.76 -13.35 -17.61
N PRO A 249 14.74 -13.72 -18.43
CA PRO A 249 14.85 -13.19 -19.78
C PRO A 249 13.93 -13.89 -20.79
N ASP A 250 13.38 -15.06 -20.45
CA ASP A 250 12.66 -15.91 -21.41
C ASP A 250 11.14 -15.69 -21.37
N ILE A 251 10.55 -15.88 -20.20
CA ILE A 251 9.10 -15.79 -20.03
C ILE A 251 8.66 -14.62 -19.14
N HIS A 252 9.61 -13.85 -18.65
CA HIS A 252 9.41 -12.63 -17.82
C HIS A 252 8.54 -12.87 -16.57
N ASN A 253 8.47 -14.11 -16.09
CA ASN A 253 7.63 -14.51 -14.97
C ASN A 253 8.25 -14.13 -13.63
N GLN A 254 9.59 -14.15 -13.55
CA GLN A 254 10.36 -13.94 -12.32
C GLN A 254 11.16 -12.64 -12.38
N GLN A 255 10.47 -11.51 -12.63
CA GLN A 255 11.11 -10.18 -12.66
C GLN A 255 10.14 -9.08 -12.27
N GLY A 256 10.70 -7.96 -11.80
CA GLY A 256 10.01 -6.73 -11.49
C GLY A 256 9.71 -6.53 -10.01
N PHE A 257 9.89 -5.30 -9.56
CA PHE A 257 9.43 -4.82 -8.26
C PHE A 257 7.99 -4.31 -8.39
N GLN A 258 7.03 -5.21 -8.21
CA GLN A 258 5.61 -4.86 -8.08
C GLN A 258 5.27 -4.49 -6.62
N SER A 259 6.01 -5.04 -5.66
CA SER A 259 5.99 -4.64 -4.25
C SER A 259 6.56 -3.25 -4.08
N SER A 260 5.96 -2.45 -3.21
CA SER A 260 6.54 -1.18 -2.79
C SER A 260 7.53 -1.39 -1.64
N PRO A 261 8.60 -0.60 -1.52
CA PRO A 261 9.52 -0.70 -0.40
C PRO A 261 8.87 -0.20 0.91
N ALA A 262 9.17 -0.90 2.02
CA ALA A 262 8.93 -0.44 3.39
C ALA A 262 10.26 -0.13 4.05
N VAL A 263 10.35 0.96 4.80
CA VAL A 263 11.63 1.41 5.39
C VAL A 263 11.48 1.53 6.90
N ALA A 264 12.33 0.79 7.62
CA ALA A 264 12.40 0.85 9.08
C ALA A 264 13.83 0.54 9.55
N ASP A 265 14.24 1.08 10.67
CA ASP A 265 15.49 0.79 11.39
C ASP A 265 16.76 0.75 10.51
N GLY A 266 16.80 1.61 9.48
CA GLY A 266 17.93 1.70 8.53
C GLY A 266 17.96 0.59 7.46
N LEU A 267 16.88 -0.17 7.30
CA LEU A 267 16.70 -1.19 6.28
C LEU A 267 15.53 -0.85 5.34
N VAL A 268 15.64 -1.28 4.10
CA VAL A 268 14.60 -1.28 3.09
C VAL A 268 14.14 -2.72 2.89
N PHE A 269 12.87 -2.99 3.15
CA PHE A 269 12.24 -4.29 2.92
C PHE A 269 11.39 -4.22 1.68
N VAL A 270 11.60 -5.15 0.75
CA VAL A 270 10.84 -5.17 -0.50
C VAL A 270 10.72 -6.59 -1.04
N GLY A 271 9.54 -6.93 -1.48
CA GLY A 271 9.30 -8.16 -2.23
C GLY A 271 9.59 -7.96 -3.71
N CYS A 272 9.93 -9.06 -4.39
CA CYS A 272 10.14 -9.05 -5.83
C CYS A 272 9.49 -10.27 -6.48
N ARG A 273 9.19 -10.17 -7.77
CA ARG A 273 8.65 -11.29 -8.54
C ARG A 273 9.70 -12.36 -8.84
N ASP A 274 10.98 -12.14 -8.56
CA ASP A 274 12.02 -13.18 -8.55
C ASP A 274 11.90 -14.18 -7.38
N ALA A 275 10.73 -14.19 -6.72
CA ALA A 275 10.39 -15.04 -5.60
C ALA A 275 11.18 -14.75 -4.32
N LYS A 276 11.61 -13.52 -4.11
CA LYS A 276 12.36 -13.16 -2.91
C LYS A 276 11.77 -11.98 -2.16
N LEU A 277 11.91 -12.04 -0.84
CA LEU A 277 11.79 -10.91 0.06
C LEU A 277 13.20 -10.45 0.43
N TYR A 278 13.52 -9.20 0.20
CA TYR A 278 14.83 -8.62 0.47
C TYR A 278 14.80 -7.68 1.67
N ALA A 279 15.89 -7.67 2.44
CA ALA A 279 16.26 -6.60 3.33
C ALA A 279 17.60 -6.00 2.87
N ILE A 280 17.58 -4.71 2.60
CA ILE A 280 18.68 -3.97 1.99
C ILE A 280 19.06 -2.82 2.92
N ASP A 281 20.35 -2.61 3.16
CA ASP A 281 20.82 -1.47 3.92
C ASP A 281 20.41 -0.15 3.24
N ALA A 282 19.65 0.66 3.93
CA ALA A 282 19.05 1.87 3.37
C ALA A 282 20.08 2.92 2.93
N LYS A 283 21.25 2.95 3.56
CA LYS A 283 22.33 3.90 3.26
C LYS A 283 23.21 3.45 2.11
N THR A 284 23.50 2.15 2.02
CA THR A 284 24.54 1.63 1.11
C THR A 284 24.01 0.81 -0.06
N GLY A 285 22.76 0.36 -0.02
CA GLY A 285 22.19 -0.54 -1.04
C GLY A 285 22.69 -1.99 -0.94
N VAL A 286 23.44 -2.34 0.12
CA VAL A 286 23.96 -3.69 0.31
C VAL A 286 22.87 -4.59 0.88
N GLN A 287 22.63 -5.74 0.25
CA GLN A 287 21.72 -6.76 0.76
C GLN A 287 22.20 -7.26 2.12
N ARG A 288 21.33 -7.22 3.12
CA ARG A 288 21.57 -7.78 4.46
C ARG A 288 21.15 -9.23 4.53
N TRP A 289 19.94 -9.52 4.04
CA TRP A 289 19.42 -10.86 3.89
C TRP A 289 18.39 -10.93 2.76
N ALA A 290 18.08 -12.13 2.33
CA ALA A 290 16.96 -12.41 1.45
C ALA A 290 16.32 -13.73 1.84
N HIS A 291 14.99 -13.80 1.74
CA HIS A 291 14.23 -15.04 1.92
C HIS A 291 13.69 -15.50 0.56
N ASP A 292 13.95 -16.76 0.22
CA ASP A 292 13.46 -17.39 -1.00
C ASP A 292 12.06 -17.99 -0.75
N ALA A 293 11.05 -17.44 -1.43
CA ALA A 293 9.66 -17.88 -1.40
C ALA A 293 9.38 -19.05 -2.37
N LYS A 294 10.40 -19.76 -2.82
CA LYS A 294 10.34 -20.99 -3.62
C LYS A 294 9.48 -20.85 -4.89
N GLY A 295 9.83 -19.85 -5.69
CA GLY A 295 9.16 -19.57 -6.97
C GLY A 295 7.88 -18.72 -6.84
N SER A 296 7.40 -18.45 -5.64
CA SER A 296 6.21 -17.61 -5.42
C SER A 296 6.57 -16.13 -5.31
N TRP A 297 5.89 -15.28 -6.04
CA TRP A 297 6.12 -13.83 -5.98
C TRP A 297 5.80 -13.25 -4.62
N VAL A 298 6.54 -12.23 -4.24
CA VAL A 298 6.26 -11.41 -3.06
C VAL A 298 5.83 -10.01 -3.56
N ILE A 299 4.52 -9.82 -3.74
CA ILE A 299 3.93 -8.61 -4.36
C ILE A 299 3.47 -7.61 -3.33
N GLY A 300 2.85 -8.07 -2.24
CA GLY A 300 2.42 -7.18 -1.15
C GLY A 300 3.61 -6.43 -0.55
N THR A 301 3.43 -5.14 -0.26
CA THR A 301 4.42 -4.36 0.48
C THR A 301 4.59 -4.95 1.88
N PRO A 302 5.80 -5.29 2.32
CA PRO A 302 6.01 -5.85 3.66
C PRO A 302 5.60 -4.87 4.76
N ALA A 303 4.98 -5.35 5.84
CA ALA A 303 4.74 -4.53 7.02
C ALA A 303 5.85 -4.75 8.05
N VAL A 304 6.28 -3.68 8.75
CA VAL A 304 7.41 -3.74 9.68
C VAL A 304 7.04 -3.10 11.01
N ARG A 305 7.21 -3.85 12.11
CA ARG A 305 6.95 -3.34 13.46
C ARG A 305 7.63 -4.19 14.51
N ASP A 306 8.21 -3.52 15.52
CA ASP A 306 8.74 -4.14 16.74
C ASP A 306 9.78 -5.25 16.44
N GLY A 307 10.70 -5.02 15.49
CA GLY A 307 11.74 -5.96 15.09
C GLY A 307 11.25 -7.13 14.23
N HIS A 308 10.05 -7.04 13.67
CA HIS A 308 9.48 -8.09 12.81
C HIS A 308 9.05 -7.55 11.45
N VAL A 309 9.26 -8.37 10.42
CA VAL A 309 8.79 -8.13 9.05
C VAL A 309 7.70 -9.14 8.71
N TYR A 310 6.55 -8.67 8.24
CA TYR A 310 5.41 -9.49 7.83
C TYR A 310 5.23 -9.39 6.32
N ALA A 311 5.18 -10.52 5.65
CA ALA A 311 5.02 -10.58 4.20
C ALA A 311 4.11 -11.74 3.79
N SER A 312 3.57 -11.66 2.58
CA SER A 312 2.74 -12.68 1.96
C SER A 312 3.27 -13.06 0.58
N THR A 313 2.88 -14.24 0.13
CA THR A 313 3.29 -14.78 -1.16
C THR A 313 2.10 -14.94 -2.10
N SER A 314 2.36 -15.00 -3.41
CA SER A 314 1.36 -15.30 -4.43
C SER A 314 0.96 -16.79 -4.40
N ASP A 315 1.53 -17.60 -5.25
CA ASP A 315 1.05 -18.96 -5.56
C ASP A 315 1.15 -19.96 -4.40
N THR A 316 2.10 -19.78 -3.48
CA THR A 316 2.20 -20.62 -2.29
C THR A 316 1.18 -20.24 -1.21
N GLY A 317 0.61 -19.02 -1.27
CA GLY A 317 -0.42 -18.57 -0.33
C GLY A 317 0.06 -18.53 1.12
N LEU A 318 1.31 -18.15 1.37
CA LEU A 318 1.88 -18.06 2.71
C LEU A 318 1.74 -16.65 3.28
N PHE A 319 1.39 -16.54 4.56
CA PHE A 319 1.61 -15.35 5.36
C PHE A 319 2.70 -15.64 6.37
N MET A 320 3.76 -14.85 6.39
CA MET A 320 4.99 -15.13 7.12
C MET A 320 5.42 -13.94 7.98
N ALA A 321 6.10 -14.24 9.08
CA ALA A 321 6.82 -13.26 9.90
C ALA A 321 8.30 -13.65 10.01
N PHE A 322 9.16 -12.63 9.97
CA PHE A 322 10.60 -12.76 10.05
C PHE A 322 11.18 -11.83 11.12
N ASP A 323 12.29 -12.24 11.70
CA ASP A 323 13.15 -11.30 12.45
C ASP A 323 13.70 -10.24 11.48
N GLU A 324 13.52 -8.99 11.82
CA GLU A 324 13.84 -7.85 10.96
C GLU A 324 15.32 -7.80 10.56
N ARG A 325 16.23 -8.10 11.49
CA ARG A 325 17.68 -7.93 11.29
C ARG A 325 18.32 -9.12 10.60
N THR A 326 17.83 -10.33 10.89
CA THR A 326 18.46 -11.59 10.45
C THR A 326 17.72 -12.28 9.32
N GLY A 327 16.45 -11.94 9.08
CA GLY A 327 15.58 -12.66 8.15
C GLY A 327 15.17 -14.06 8.65
N ALA A 328 15.44 -14.40 9.92
CA ALA A 328 15.06 -15.68 10.47
C ALA A 328 13.52 -15.80 10.56
N PRO A 329 12.91 -16.86 10.01
CA PRO A 329 11.47 -17.05 10.06
C PRO A 329 10.98 -17.27 11.49
N GLN A 330 9.91 -16.58 11.87
CA GLN A 330 9.28 -16.67 13.19
C GLN A 330 8.06 -17.59 13.15
N PHE A 331 7.19 -17.37 12.17
CA PHE A 331 6.06 -18.26 11.87
C PHE A 331 5.65 -18.14 10.40
N SER A 332 4.89 -19.14 9.96
CA SER A 332 4.25 -19.16 8.65
C SER A 332 2.86 -19.78 8.76
N ILE A 333 1.89 -19.19 8.05
CA ILE A 333 0.53 -19.73 7.92
C ILE A 333 0.32 -20.06 6.44
N ASP A 334 -0.10 -21.31 6.17
CA ASP A 334 -0.41 -21.79 4.82
C ASP A 334 -1.92 -21.62 4.53
N TYR A 335 -2.24 -20.77 3.56
CA TYR A 335 -3.58 -20.56 3.04
C TYR A 335 -3.88 -21.39 1.79
N LYS A 336 -3.22 -22.53 1.62
CA LYS A 336 -3.51 -23.55 0.59
C LYS A 336 -3.46 -22.97 -0.83
N HIS A 337 -2.35 -22.28 -1.15
CA HIS A 337 -2.12 -21.70 -2.47
C HIS A 337 -3.11 -20.60 -2.88
N TRP A 338 -3.78 -19.92 -1.95
CA TRP A 338 -4.56 -18.72 -2.27
C TRP A 338 -3.66 -17.51 -2.32
N PRO A 339 -3.48 -16.90 -3.50
CA PRO A 339 -2.60 -15.74 -3.64
C PRO A 339 -3.02 -14.58 -2.73
N MET A 340 -2.01 -13.89 -2.17
CA MET A 340 -2.18 -12.70 -1.36
C MET A 340 -1.34 -11.55 -1.93
N PHE A 341 -1.97 -10.65 -2.69
CA PHE A 341 -1.32 -9.47 -3.28
C PHE A 341 -1.52 -8.20 -2.45
N SER A 342 -2.45 -8.26 -1.51
CA SER A 342 -2.67 -7.22 -0.52
C SER A 342 -1.47 -7.07 0.41
N SER A 343 -1.18 -5.85 0.86
CA SER A 343 -0.15 -5.59 1.87
C SER A 343 -0.74 -5.71 3.28
N PRO A 344 -0.02 -6.28 4.25
CA PRO A 344 -0.51 -6.42 5.61
C PRO A 344 -0.67 -5.06 6.31
N ALA A 345 -1.79 -4.82 6.98
CA ALA A 345 -2.02 -3.64 7.82
C ALA A 345 -1.94 -4.04 9.30
N LEU A 346 -0.98 -3.49 10.03
CA LEU A 346 -0.75 -3.77 11.45
C LEU A 346 -1.48 -2.75 12.34
N ALA A 347 -2.42 -3.22 13.17
CA ALA A 347 -3.05 -2.38 14.17
C ALA A 347 -3.29 -3.19 15.46
N GLY A 348 -2.84 -2.66 16.61
CA GLY A 348 -2.87 -3.39 17.87
C GLY A 348 -2.12 -4.72 17.74
N ARG A 349 -2.78 -5.83 18.13
CA ARG A 349 -2.20 -7.17 18.07
C ARG A 349 -2.44 -7.90 16.73
N TYR A 350 -3.08 -7.28 15.76
CA TYR A 350 -3.48 -7.95 14.52
C TYR A 350 -2.77 -7.40 13.30
N ALA A 351 -2.51 -8.30 12.34
CA ALA A 351 -2.27 -8.01 10.94
C ALA A 351 -3.53 -8.32 10.15
N TYR A 352 -3.98 -7.36 9.34
CA TYR A 352 -5.12 -7.52 8.42
C TYR A 352 -4.61 -7.63 7.01
N ILE A 353 -5.08 -8.62 6.24
CA ILE A 353 -4.63 -8.86 4.87
C ILE A 353 -5.74 -9.45 4.00
N GLY A 354 -5.79 -9.02 2.75
CA GLY A 354 -6.71 -9.54 1.74
C GLY A 354 -6.16 -10.76 1.01
N SER A 355 -7.05 -11.62 0.51
CA SER A 355 -6.70 -12.77 -0.33
C SER A 355 -7.52 -12.82 -1.61
N HIS A 356 -7.03 -13.56 -2.61
CA HIS A 356 -7.76 -13.80 -3.86
C HIS A 356 -9.03 -14.65 -3.66
N LEU A 357 -9.16 -15.36 -2.53
CA LEU A 357 -10.41 -16.08 -2.19
C LEU A 357 -11.57 -15.13 -1.85
N GLY A 358 -11.33 -13.81 -1.89
CA GLY A 358 -12.34 -12.82 -1.51
C GLY A 358 -12.53 -12.72 0.00
N LYS A 359 -11.47 -12.96 0.76
CA LYS A 359 -11.48 -12.85 2.22
C LYS A 359 -10.56 -11.73 2.69
N LEU A 360 -11.02 -11.02 3.73
CA LEU A 360 -10.14 -10.29 4.62
C LEU A 360 -9.80 -11.20 5.82
N LEU A 361 -8.53 -11.34 6.12
CA LEU A 361 -8.01 -12.15 7.22
C LEU A 361 -7.49 -11.24 8.32
N ALA A 362 -7.74 -11.59 9.58
CA ALA A 362 -7.09 -11.01 10.75
C ALA A 362 -6.21 -12.05 11.42
N ILE A 363 -4.94 -11.76 11.53
CA ILE A 363 -3.92 -12.66 12.07
C ILE A 363 -3.38 -12.03 13.35
N ASP A 364 -3.42 -12.78 14.44
CA ASP A 364 -2.79 -12.42 15.71
C ASP A 364 -1.28 -12.58 15.56
N VAL A 365 -0.54 -11.48 15.52
CA VAL A 365 0.90 -11.49 15.26
C VAL A 365 1.73 -12.07 16.42
N ALA A 366 1.19 -12.09 17.64
CA ALA A 366 1.87 -12.68 18.79
C ALA A 366 1.81 -14.21 18.78
N THR A 367 0.76 -14.80 18.22
CA THR A 367 0.55 -16.27 18.20
C THR A 367 0.78 -16.89 16.83
N GLY A 368 0.88 -16.10 15.76
CA GLY A 368 0.94 -16.58 14.39
C GLY A 368 -0.31 -17.37 13.98
N ARG A 369 -1.49 -17.00 14.49
CA ARG A 369 -2.76 -17.68 14.19
C ARG A 369 -3.81 -16.74 13.65
N GLN A 370 -4.63 -17.23 12.73
CA GLN A 370 -5.80 -16.51 12.28
C GLN A 370 -6.80 -16.34 13.44
N ALA A 371 -7.16 -15.09 13.73
CA ALA A 371 -8.16 -14.76 14.75
C ALA A 371 -9.58 -14.83 14.18
N TRP A 372 -9.78 -14.26 12.98
CA TRP A 372 -11.05 -14.29 12.26
C TRP A 372 -10.83 -14.03 10.76
N SER A 373 -11.87 -14.26 9.97
CA SER A 373 -11.92 -13.86 8.56
C SER A 373 -13.31 -13.32 8.21
N PHE A 374 -13.37 -12.48 7.19
CA PHE A 374 -14.60 -11.95 6.62
C PHE A 374 -14.65 -12.28 5.13
N ASP A 375 -15.79 -12.80 4.65
CA ASP A 375 -16.04 -13.08 3.24
C ASP A 375 -16.71 -11.88 2.56
N THR A 376 -16.19 -11.46 1.38
CA THR A 376 -16.86 -10.48 0.53
C THR A 376 -18.19 -11.02 0.02
N ASP A 377 -19.07 -10.14 -0.48
CA ASP A 377 -20.36 -10.56 -1.03
C ASP A 377 -20.19 -11.56 -2.18
N ALA A 378 -19.18 -11.35 -3.05
CA ALA A 378 -18.91 -12.26 -4.14
C ALA A 378 -18.37 -13.61 -3.66
N ALA A 379 -17.47 -13.63 -2.67
CA ALA A 379 -16.97 -14.85 -2.07
C ALA A 379 -18.11 -15.68 -1.44
N THR A 380 -19.04 -15.01 -0.77
CA THR A 380 -20.21 -15.67 -0.19
C THR A 380 -21.12 -16.30 -1.27
N ARG A 381 -21.30 -15.64 -2.42
CA ARG A 381 -22.14 -16.14 -3.52
C ARG A 381 -21.45 -17.20 -4.38
N ALA A 382 -20.16 -16.97 -4.73
CA ALA A 382 -19.43 -17.81 -5.67
C ALA A 382 -18.52 -18.84 -4.99
N GLY A 383 -18.44 -18.83 -3.67
CA GLY A 383 -17.36 -19.33 -2.84
C GLY A 383 -16.92 -20.79 -3.02
N ARG A 384 -17.70 -21.66 -3.66
CA ARG A 384 -17.28 -23.05 -3.92
C ARG A 384 -16.93 -23.33 -5.38
N ARG A 385 -17.23 -22.43 -6.30
CA ARG A 385 -16.97 -22.64 -7.73
C ARG A 385 -15.49 -22.83 -8.02
N TRP A 386 -14.64 -22.02 -7.37
CA TRP A 386 -13.20 -21.97 -7.61
C TRP A 386 -12.37 -22.65 -6.53
N ILE A 387 -13.01 -23.43 -5.63
CA ILE A 387 -12.36 -24.11 -4.53
C ILE A 387 -12.41 -25.63 -4.74
N LYS A 388 -11.26 -26.31 -4.66
CA LYS A 388 -11.15 -27.77 -4.64
C LYS A 388 -11.60 -28.31 -3.28
N PRO A 389 -11.88 -29.64 -3.16
CA PRO A 389 -12.26 -30.24 -1.87
C PRO A 389 -11.21 -30.06 -0.75
N ASP A 390 -9.93 -29.96 -1.10
CA ASP A 390 -8.82 -29.70 -0.17
C ASP A 390 -8.70 -28.23 0.24
N GLY A 391 -9.50 -27.34 -0.37
CA GLY A 391 -9.53 -25.91 -0.11
C GLY A 391 -8.58 -25.09 -0.98
N SER A 392 -7.82 -25.68 -1.90
CA SER A 392 -6.95 -24.98 -2.85
C SER A 392 -7.73 -24.39 -4.04
N PRO A 393 -7.17 -23.43 -4.80
CA PRO A 393 -7.82 -22.85 -5.98
C PRO A 393 -7.90 -23.85 -7.14
N LYS A 394 -8.96 -23.75 -7.94
CA LYS A 394 -9.11 -24.46 -9.22
C LYS A 394 -8.47 -23.66 -10.36
N GLY A 395 -7.17 -23.40 -10.28
CA GLY A 395 -6.46 -22.61 -11.28
C GLY A 395 -6.50 -23.25 -12.67
N GLU A 396 -6.35 -24.56 -12.76
CA GLU A 396 -6.39 -25.32 -14.03
C GLU A 396 -7.70 -25.12 -14.79
N ASP A 397 -8.84 -25.08 -14.08
CA ASP A 397 -10.15 -24.84 -14.67
C ASP A 397 -10.31 -23.39 -15.17
N ALA A 398 -9.51 -22.47 -14.61
CA ALA A 398 -9.61 -21.06 -14.94
C ALA A 398 -8.72 -20.68 -16.14
N TYR A 399 -7.46 -21.16 -16.15
CA TYR A 399 -6.46 -20.73 -17.15
C TYR A 399 -6.53 -21.49 -18.47
N GLY A 400 -7.06 -22.73 -18.49
CA GLY A 400 -7.19 -23.56 -19.69
C GLY A 400 -5.85 -23.74 -20.41
N ASP A 401 -5.83 -23.42 -21.72
CA ASP A 401 -4.61 -23.40 -22.53
C ASP A 401 -3.76 -22.17 -22.21
N PHE A 402 -2.43 -22.23 -22.43
CA PHE A 402 -1.49 -21.12 -22.21
C PHE A 402 -1.57 -20.00 -23.27
N PHE A 403 -2.72 -19.83 -23.92
CA PHE A 403 -2.94 -18.66 -24.76
C PHE A 403 -3.26 -17.43 -23.91
N TYR A 404 -2.70 -16.29 -24.31
CA TYR A 404 -2.77 -15.05 -23.55
C TYR A 404 -4.21 -14.59 -23.22
N ASP A 405 -5.15 -14.71 -24.17
CA ASP A 405 -6.55 -14.40 -23.95
C ASP A 405 -7.20 -15.30 -22.87
N LYS A 406 -6.77 -16.54 -22.77
CA LYS A 406 -7.20 -17.49 -21.75
C LYS A 406 -6.64 -17.11 -20.37
N MET A 407 -5.37 -16.69 -20.31
CA MET A 407 -4.78 -16.17 -19.08
C MET A 407 -5.53 -14.95 -18.56
N ILE A 408 -5.85 -13.98 -19.43
CA ILE A 408 -6.66 -12.81 -19.04
C ILE A 408 -8.02 -13.29 -18.50
N THR A 409 -8.73 -14.08 -19.28
CA THR A 409 -10.09 -14.54 -18.93
C THR A 409 -10.07 -15.34 -17.61
N GLY A 410 -9.10 -16.24 -17.45
CA GLY A 410 -8.93 -17.06 -16.25
C GLY A 410 -8.60 -16.24 -15.01
N THR A 411 -7.68 -15.29 -15.14
CA THR A 411 -7.32 -14.39 -14.05
C THR A 411 -8.54 -13.60 -13.56
N TYR A 412 -9.29 -12.97 -14.47
CA TYR A 412 -10.50 -12.23 -14.09
C TYR A 412 -11.61 -13.16 -13.57
N ALA A 413 -11.73 -14.38 -14.08
CA ALA A 413 -12.68 -15.36 -13.58
C ALA A 413 -12.41 -15.73 -12.12
N LEU A 414 -11.14 -16.00 -11.74
CA LEU A 414 -10.74 -16.25 -10.36
C LEU A 414 -10.98 -15.02 -9.47
N MET A 415 -10.63 -13.83 -9.97
CA MET A 415 -10.82 -12.58 -9.24
C MET A 415 -12.30 -12.22 -9.04
N SER A 416 -13.19 -12.71 -9.93
CA SER A 416 -14.64 -12.52 -9.80
C SER A 416 -15.23 -13.12 -8.52
N ALA A 417 -14.47 -14.00 -7.81
CA ALA A 417 -14.78 -14.44 -6.45
C ALA A 417 -14.71 -13.31 -5.40
N GLY A 418 -14.44 -12.07 -5.82
CA GLY A 418 -14.36 -10.90 -4.96
C GLY A 418 -13.00 -10.73 -4.31
N SER A 419 -11.93 -11.08 -5.05
CA SER A 419 -10.54 -10.93 -4.58
C SER A 419 -10.29 -9.59 -3.88
N VAL A 420 -9.59 -9.63 -2.76
CA VAL A 420 -9.18 -8.45 -1.99
C VAL A 420 -7.72 -8.16 -2.32
N LEU A 421 -7.50 -7.33 -3.37
CA LEU A 421 -6.19 -6.83 -3.78
C LEU A 421 -5.82 -5.55 -3.03
N SER A 422 -6.83 -4.78 -2.66
CA SER A 422 -6.71 -3.57 -1.84
C SER A 422 -6.05 -3.89 -0.51
N SER A 423 -5.02 -3.12 -0.12
CA SER A 423 -4.42 -3.23 1.20
C SER A 423 -5.33 -2.55 2.23
N PRO A 424 -5.61 -3.19 3.37
CA PRO A 424 -6.52 -2.61 4.36
C PRO A 424 -5.93 -1.35 5.02
N ALA A 425 -6.79 -0.44 5.44
CA ALA A 425 -6.44 0.68 6.32
C ALA A 425 -7.27 0.61 7.59
N VAL A 426 -6.67 1.04 8.71
CA VAL A 426 -7.30 0.96 10.03
C VAL A 426 -7.36 2.33 10.67
N ALA A 427 -8.55 2.73 11.14
CA ALA A 427 -8.74 3.93 11.94
C ALA A 427 -9.97 3.75 12.86
N ASP A 428 -9.91 4.30 14.07
CA ASP A 428 -11.03 4.35 15.04
C ASP A 428 -11.72 2.99 15.27
N GLY A 429 -10.93 1.90 15.32
CA GLY A 429 -11.45 0.56 15.50
C GLY A 429 -12.21 0.00 14.29
N VAL A 430 -12.01 0.58 13.11
CA VAL A 430 -12.62 0.14 11.84
C VAL A 430 -11.51 -0.26 10.87
N VAL A 431 -11.64 -1.43 10.24
CA VAL A 431 -10.82 -1.84 9.10
C VAL A 431 -11.60 -1.58 7.82
N VAL A 432 -10.99 -0.86 6.88
CA VAL A 432 -11.60 -0.53 5.57
C VAL A 432 -10.75 -1.14 4.47
N PHE A 433 -11.39 -1.72 3.44
CA PHE A 433 -10.72 -2.28 2.26
C PHE A 433 -11.65 -2.27 1.04
N GLY A 434 -11.07 -2.32 -0.14
CA GLY A 434 -11.76 -2.49 -1.41
C GLY A 434 -11.73 -3.95 -1.88
N SER A 435 -12.64 -4.32 -2.78
CA SER A 435 -12.71 -5.66 -3.38
C SER A 435 -12.98 -5.59 -4.88
N MET A 436 -12.51 -6.62 -5.59
CA MET A 436 -12.78 -6.81 -7.01
C MET A 436 -14.27 -7.05 -7.29
N ASP A 437 -15.10 -7.24 -6.27
CA ASP A 437 -16.56 -7.25 -6.44
C ASP A 437 -17.17 -5.84 -6.52
N GLY A 438 -16.36 -4.80 -6.47
CA GLY A 438 -16.77 -3.40 -6.59
C GLY A 438 -17.35 -2.81 -5.30
N ASN A 439 -17.17 -3.45 -4.16
CA ASN A 439 -17.57 -2.88 -2.88
C ASN A 439 -16.36 -2.36 -2.09
N VAL A 440 -16.56 -1.26 -1.39
CA VAL A 440 -15.77 -0.84 -0.24
C VAL A 440 -16.43 -1.40 1.01
N TYR A 441 -15.67 -2.12 1.82
CA TYR A 441 -16.13 -2.71 3.08
C TYR A 441 -15.50 -2.01 4.27
N ALA A 442 -16.27 -1.81 5.33
CA ALA A 442 -15.79 -1.43 6.64
C ALA A 442 -16.25 -2.43 7.69
N LEU A 443 -15.31 -2.92 8.48
CA LEU A 443 -15.54 -3.91 9.55
C LEU A 443 -15.22 -3.30 10.91
N LYS A 444 -16.00 -3.72 11.94
CA LYS A 444 -15.79 -3.36 13.35
C LYS A 444 -15.64 -4.60 14.23
#